data_a3ad1edf1e2e1c97f40316766dae097b
#
_entry.id   a3ad1edf1e2e1c97f40316766dae097b
#
_cell.length_a   1.000
_cell.length_b   1.000
_cell.length_c   1.000
_cell.angle_alpha   90.00
_cell.angle_beta   90.00
_cell.angle_gamma   90.00
#
_symmetry.space_group_name_H-M   'P 1'
#
loop_
_entity.id
_entity.type
_entity.pdbx_description
1 polymer ?
#
loop_
_entity_poly.entity_id
_entity_poly.type
_entity_poly.pdbx_seq_one_letter_code
_entity_poly.pdbx_strand_id
1 'polypeptide(L)'
;MKLSTILTTLFIASALLISCSSTSDSPEVPGTPDVTDGLNAIVPPSATFPAKDDSRAPGSNPAQLVADLLSKTGTEIIKGMGYVQIKENEYQEIKEFTDNLVSGLTSANDIYNKIFQWVSQQVKYFNGVNNDPYPVFKNKQGVCQGYANLLTVMLYSQDIPVLIVNGMLNPYGGHAWNYVYTDKWYVSDPTNKRHFVMSELSKYTDLVPLELDVDLFEDENFVYDFYEGHLNIREVKKSGNKLVVPFSVQGFQISSFNPDTPLPTNIQEIYIGKNIHTLGESIIGLKNLAPSVKHAYVDPDNPYMESYGQVIYRNSFTYYVPASAQIIQLKDFKNLEKNILTDLSKLETLVVQAGTNKIEAYAIENCPNLKKAYVPNKTTVDTDAFYHVHSTFQIIRK
;
A
#
# COMPACT_ATOMS: atom_id res chain seq x y z
N MET A 1 -24.24 34.48 -9.70
CA MET A 1 -24.33 33.07 -9.29
C MET A 1 -22.95 32.63 -8.87
N LYS A 2 -22.76 32.26 -7.60
CA LYS A 2 -21.46 32.04 -6.96
C LYS A 2 -20.91 30.64 -7.32
N LEU A 3 -19.72 30.58 -7.91
CA LEU A 3 -18.91 29.36 -8.02
C LEU A 3 -18.31 29.05 -6.64
N SER A 4 -18.56 27.85 -6.17
CA SER A 4 -17.94 27.30 -4.97
C SER A 4 -16.61 26.63 -5.36
N THR A 5 -15.51 27.21 -4.90
CA THR A 5 -14.16 26.70 -5.09
C THR A 5 -13.86 25.69 -3.97
N ILE A 6 -13.67 24.43 -4.32
CA ILE A 6 -13.12 23.43 -3.39
C ILE A 6 -11.59 23.51 -3.52
N LEU A 7 -10.98 24.01 -2.46
CA LEU A 7 -9.52 24.11 -2.30
C LEU A 7 -9.01 22.77 -1.75
N THR A 8 -8.34 21.98 -2.56
CA THR A 8 -7.57 20.81 -2.10
C THR A 8 -6.17 21.28 -1.73
N THR A 9 -5.87 21.29 -0.44
CA THR A 9 -4.59 21.75 0.09
C THR A 9 -3.55 20.63 -0.04
N LEU A 10 -2.63 20.79 -0.97
CA LEU A 10 -1.42 19.96 -1.09
C LEU A 10 -0.41 20.43 -0.04
N PHE A 11 -0.09 19.62 0.97
CA PHE A 11 1.02 19.86 1.88
C PHE A 11 2.33 19.37 1.26
N ILE A 12 3.13 20.29 0.76
CA ILE A 12 4.54 20.06 0.43
C ILE A 12 5.33 20.34 1.72
N ALA A 13 5.83 19.29 2.37
CA ALA A 13 6.74 19.43 3.49
C ALA A 13 8.18 19.51 2.96
N SER A 14 8.73 20.72 2.93
CA SER A 14 10.16 20.95 2.73
C SER A 14 10.92 20.61 4.01
N ALA A 15 11.75 19.57 3.99
CA ALA A 15 12.63 19.24 5.09
C ALA A 15 13.88 20.13 5.03
N LEU A 16 14.01 21.07 5.96
CA LEU A 16 15.27 21.73 6.28
C LEU A 16 16.10 20.82 7.18
N LEU A 17 17.23 20.37 6.68
CA LEU A 17 18.29 19.73 7.46
C LEU A 17 19.00 20.80 8.31
N ILE A 18 18.77 20.76 9.63
CA ILE A 18 19.65 21.43 10.59
C ILE A 18 20.41 20.34 11.33
N SER A 19 21.70 20.25 11.04
CA SER A 19 22.67 19.48 11.79
C SER A 19 22.98 20.22 13.10
N CYS A 20 22.64 19.63 14.24
CA CYS A 20 23.18 20.04 15.53
C CYS A 20 23.81 18.82 16.19
N SER A 21 25.14 18.82 16.19
CA SER A 21 25.93 18.00 17.10
C SER A 21 25.87 18.62 18.51
N SER A 22 25.31 17.92 19.47
CA SER A 22 25.50 18.24 20.89
C SER A 22 25.80 16.96 21.65
N THR A 23 27.07 16.81 22.00
CA THR A 23 27.51 15.98 23.12
C THR A 23 26.97 16.60 24.40
N SER A 24 26.08 15.88 25.08
CA SER A 24 25.72 16.19 26.46
C SER A 24 25.96 14.95 27.32
N ASP A 25 27.04 14.98 28.04
CA ASP A 25 27.24 14.15 29.26
C ASP A 25 26.14 14.50 30.26
N SER A 26 25.22 13.57 30.45
CA SER A 26 24.29 13.63 31.60
C SER A 26 24.84 12.78 32.73
N PRO A 27 24.82 13.26 33.97
CA PRO A 27 25.35 12.53 35.10
C PRO A 27 24.51 11.29 35.42
N GLU A 28 25.17 10.17 35.61
CA GLU A 28 24.59 8.93 36.12
C GLU A 28 23.89 9.19 37.47
N VAL A 29 22.59 8.90 37.53
CA VAL A 29 21.82 8.83 38.77
C VAL A 29 22.03 7.43 39.38
N PRO A 30 22.57 7.28 40.61
CA PRO A 30 22.76 5.98 41.19
C PRO A 30 21.44 5.32 41.60
N GLY A 31 21.22 4.11 41.12
CA GLY A 31 20.51 3.06 41.81
C GLY A 31 19.00 3.18 41.95
N THR A 32 18.27 3.04 40.84
CA THR A 32 16.92 2.41 40.89
C THR A 32 17.12 0.91 40.65
N PRO A 33 16.57 0.02 41.50
CA PRO A 33 16.64 -1.40 41.24
C PRO A 33 15.93 -1.69 39.91
N ASP A 34 16.64 -2.34 39.03
CA ASP A 34 16.13 -2.86 37.78
C ASP A 34 15.04 -3.91 38.09
N VAL A 35 13.77 -3.48 38.04
CA VAL A 35 12.61 -4.34 38.31
C VAL A 35 12.27 -5.11 37.04
N THR A 36 13.24 -5.70 36.37
CA THR A 36 13.07 -6.67 35.29
C THR A 36 12.97 -8.11 35.83
N ASP A 37 12.89 -8.31 37.16
CA ASP A 37 12.69 -9.63 37.74
C ASP A 37 11.34 -10.23 37.27
N GLY A 38 11.39 -11.03 36.20
CA GLY A 38 10.31 -11.86 35.69
C GLY A 38 9.73 -11.46 34.31
N LEU A 39 9.97 -10.27 33.82
CA LEU A 39 9.71 -9.90 32.43
C LEU A 39 11.07 -9.75 31.74
N ASN A 40 11.60 -10.82 31.20
CA ASN A 40 12.67 -10.70 30.22
C ASN A 40 12.26 -9.62 29.24
N ALA A 41 13.06 -8.53 29.17
CA ALA A 41 12.85 -7.53 28.16
C ALA A 41 12.59 -8.27 26.85
N ILE A 42 11.47 -7.97 26.17
CA ILE A 42 11.17 -8.58 24.88
C ILE A 42 12.22 -8.00 23.93
N VAL A 43 13.43 -8.57 23.99
CA VAL A 43 14.50 -8.26 23.07
C VAL A 43 14.04 -8.84 21.74
N PRO A 44 13.86 -8.01 20.69
CA PRO A 44 13.59 -8.55 19.37
C PRO A 44 14.67 -9.60 19.08
N PRO A 45 14.32 -10.83 18.65
CA PRO A 45 15.33 -11.72 18.13
C PRO A 45 16.07 -10.94 17.05
N SER A 46 17.41 -11.10 16.96
CA SER A 46 18.19 -10.46 15.92
C SER A 46 17.62 -10.88 14.57
N ALA A 47 16.72 -10.05 14.02
CA ALA A 47 16.13 -10.29 12.74
C ALA A 47 17.23 -10.09 11.71
N THR A 48 17.58 -11.15 10.98
CA THR A 48 18.42 -11.01 9.81
C THR A 48 17.53 -10.45 8.71
N PHE A 49 17.49 -9.12 8.60
CA PHE A 49 16.89 -8.49 7.43
C PHE A 49 17.72 -8.84 6.20
N PRO A 50 17.10 -9.03 5.02
CA PRO A 50 17.82 -9.32 3.79
C PRO A 50 18.93 -8.29 3.59
N ALA A 51 20.11 -8.77 3.16
CA ALA A 51 21.22 -7.89 2.82
C ALA A 51 20.76 -6.83 1.81
N LYS A 52 21.40 -5.64 1.86
CA LYS A 52 21.17 -4.58 0.87
C LYS A 52 21.25 -5.17 -0.54
N ASP A 53 20.10 -5.23 -1.20
CA ASP A 53 20.10 -5.26 -2.65
C ASP A 53 20.38 -3.81 -3.08
N ASP A 54 21.39 -3.60 -3.94
CA ASP A 54 21.75 -2.29 -4.50
C ASP A 54 20.69 -1.79 -5.51
N SER A 55 19.42 -2.05 -5.20
CA SER A 55 18.31 -1.57 -5.95
C SER A 55 18.35 -0.04 -6.05
N ARG A 56 18.03 0.45 -7.23
CA ARG A 56 18.02 1.85 -7.65
C ARG A 56 17.57 2.80 -6.57
N ALA A 57 18.29 3.91 -6.44
CA ALA A 57 18.02 4.93 -5.42
C ALA A 57 16.55 5.41 -5.43
N PRO A 58 16.00 5.81 -4.27
CA PRO A 58 14.71 6.48 -4.19
C PRO A 58 14.69 7.68 -5.14
N GLY A 59 13.68 7.78 -6.01
CA GLY A 59 13.56 8.88 -6.98
C GLY A 59 13.55 8.47 -8.45
N SER A 60 13.49 7.17 -8.76
CA SER A 60 13.25 6.70 -10.12
C SER A 60 11.92 7.29 -10.62
N ASN A 61 11.92 7.86 -11.83
CA ASN A 61 10.70 8.29 -12.50
C ASN A 61 9.71 7.10 -12.54
N PRO A 62 8.48 7.22 -11.97
CA PRO A 62 7.52 6.12 -11.92
C PRO A 62 7.24 5.51 -13.30
N ALA A 63 7.18 6.33 -14.35
CA ALA A 63 6.98 5.87 -15.71
C ALA A 63 8.13 4.98 -16.22
N GLN A 64 9.38 5.33 -15.88
CA GLN A 64 10.54 4.49 -16.24
C GLN A 64 10.55 3.19 -15.44
N LEU A 65 10.16 3.22 -14.17
CA LEU A 65 10.03 2.03 -13.33
C LEU A 65 9.05 1.03 -13.96
N VAL A 66 7.85 1.51 -14.34
CA VAL A 66 6.84 0.67 -14.98
C VAL A 66 7.32 0.13 -16.33
N ALA A 67 7.95 0.96 -17.15
CA ALA A 67 8.52 0.52 -18.43
C ALA A 67 9.56 -0.59 -18.26
N ASP A 68 10.43 -0.46 -17.28
CA ASP A 68 11.47 -1.45 -16.95
C ASP A 68 10.84 -2.77 -16.44
N LEU A 69 9.80 -2.67 -15.59
CA LEU A 69 9.07 -3.84 -15.10
C LEU A 69 8.40 -4.59 -16.25
N LEU A 70 7.62 -3.91 -17.05
CA LEU A 70 6.92 -4.52 -18.19
C LEU A 70 7.89 -5.13 -19.21
N SER A 71 9.04 -4.54 -19.40
CA SER A 71 10.07 -5.11 -20.31
C SER A 71 10.68 -6.41 -19.79
N LYS A 72 10.69 -6.63 -18.46
CA LYS A 72 11.25 -7.83 -17.83
C LYS A 72 10.21 -8.94 -17.63
N THR A 73 8.98 -8.58 -17.31
CA THR A 73 7.93 -9.53 -16.94
C THR A 73 7.21 -10.11 -18.17
N GLY A 74 7.31 -9.46 -19.33
CA GLY A 74 6.61 -9.90 -20.54
C GLY A 74 5.09 -9.72 -20.44
N THR A 75 4.34 -10.50 -21.22
CA THR A 75 2.87 -10.42 -21.30
C THR A 75 2.14 -11.53 -20.54
N GLU A 76 2.87 -12.47 -19.95
CA GLU A 76 2.29 -13.63 -19.25
C GLU A 76 1.38 -13.26 -18.08
N ILE A 77 1.59 -12.08 -17.49
CA ILE A 77 0.80 -11.56 -16.38
C ILE A 77 -0.55 -10.98 -16.81
N ILE A 78 -0.71 -10.63 -18.10
CA ILE A 78 -1.92 -9.97 -18.61
C ILE A 78 -2.87 -11.02 -19.13
N LYS A 79 -3.68 -11.60 -18.24
CA LYS A 79 -4.60 -12.71 -18.56
C LYS A 79 -6.07 -12.29 -18.67
N GLY A 80 -6.39 -11.00 -18.51
CA GLY A 80 -7.75 -10.52 -18.44
C GLY A 80 -7.91 -9.07 -18.80
N MET A 81 -9.08 -8.53 -18.49
CA MET A 81 -9.42 -7.13 -18.71
C MET A 81 -9.19 -6.26 -17.45
N GLY A 82 -8.38 -6.72 -16.50
CA GLY A 82 -8.14 -6.02 -15.23
C GLY A 82 -9.45 -5.78 -14.46
N TYR A 83 -9.67 -4.56 -14.01
CA TYR A 83 -10.88 -4.18 -13.26
C TYR A 83 -12.10 -3.89 -14.14
N VAL A 84 -12.00 -3.99 -15.47
CA VAL A 84 -13.11 -3.72 -16.37
C VAL A 84 -14.18 -4.79 -16.22
N GLN A 85 -15.36 -4.36 -15.82
CA GLN A 85 -16.53 -5.24 -15.71
C GLN A 85 -17.47 -5.03 -16.89
N ILE A 86 -17.91 -6.14 -17.49
CA ILE A 86 -18.84 -6.14 -18.62
C ILE A 86 -19.68 -7.43 -18.58
N LYS A 87 -20.96 -7.35 -18.94
CA LYS A 87 -21.80 -8.53 -19.05
C LYS A 87 -21.46 -9.30 -20.31
N GLU A 88 -21.63 -10.62 -20.27
CA GLU A 88 -21.28 -11.49 -21.40
C GLU A 88 -21.94 -11.07 -22.73
N ASN A 89 -23.22 -10.79 -22.71
CA ASN A 89 -23.93 -10.35 -23.94
C ASN A 89 -23.45 -9.00 -24.48
N GLU A 90 -23.05 -8.08 -23.61
CA GLU A 90 -22.47 -6.79 -23.96
C GLU A 90 -21.06 -6.96 -24.55
N TYR A 91 -20.26 -7.85 -23.95
CA TYR A 91 -18.95 -8.21 -24.47
C TYR A 91 -19.04 -8.84 -25.87
N GLN A 92 -19.97 -9.79 -26.07
CA GLN A 92 -20.13 -10.44 -27.37
C GLN A 92 -20.53 -9.45 -28.48
N GLU A 93 -21.37 -8.45 -28.18
CA GLU A 93 -21.71 -7.41 -29.14
C GLU A 93 -20.48 -6.54 -29.51
N ILE A 94 -19.68 -6.14 -28.54
CA ILE A 94 -18.44 -5.40 -28.81
C ILE A 94 -17.46 -6.26 -29.58
N LYS A 95 -17.32 -7.54 -29.24
CA LYS A 95 -16.44 -8.47 -29.95
C LYS A 95 -16.83 -8.65 -31.38
N GLU A 96 -18.12 -8.93 -31.69
CA GLU A 96 -18.62 -9.07 -33.06
C GLU A 96 -18.37 -7.81 -33.89
N PHE A 97 -18.62 -6.67 -33.30
CA PHE A 97 -18.30 -5.40 -33.96
C PHE A 97 -16.79 -5.26 -34.22
N THR A 98 -15.95 -5.62 -33.26
CA THR A 98 -14.50 -5.51 -33.40
C THR A 98 -13.97 -6.48 -34.46
N ASP A 99 -14.46 -7.73 -34.47
CA ASP A 99 -14.10 -8.75 -35.48
C ASP A 99 -14.37 -8.22 -36.89
N ASN A 100 -15.52 -7.57 -37.09
CA ASN A 100 -15.87 -6.94 -38.37
C ASN A 100 -14.96 -5.74 -38.70
N LEU A 101 -14.65 -4.91 -37.70
CA LEU A 101 -13.80 -3.72 -37.87
C LEU A 101 -12.39 -4.07 -38.35
N VAL A 102 -11.83 -5.18 -37.84
CA VAL A 102 -10.45 -5.63 -38.12
C VAL A 102 -10.39 -6.76 -39.13
N SER A 103 -11.52 -7.08 -39.79
CA SER A 103 -11.60 -8.17 -40.75
C SER A 103 -10.55 -8.02 -41.85
N GLY A 104 -9.81 -9.11 -42.11
CA GLY A 104 -8.73 -9.15 -43.09
C GLY A 104 -7.37 -8.67 -42.61
N LEU A 105 -7.26 -8.14 -41.34
CA LEU A 105 -5.98 -7.83 -40.72
C LEU A 105 -5.45 -9.07 -40.01
N THR A 106 -4.14 -9.29 -40.09
CA THR A 106 -3.47 -10.45 -39.48
C THR A 106 -2.35 -10.06 -38.52
N SER A 107 -1.86 -8.83 -38.63
CA SER A 107 -0.81 -8.31 -37.73
C SER A 107 -1.45 -7.70 -36.48
N ALA A 108 -0.98 -8.11 -35.31
CA ALA A 108 -1.42 -7.54 -34.03
C ALA A 108 -1.28 -6.01 -34.01
N ASN A 109 -0.20 -5.49 -34.60
CA ASN A 109 0.03 -4.06 -34.67
C ASN A 109 -0.98 -3.33 -35.60
N ASP A 110 -1.38 -3.92 -36.73
CA ASP A 110 -2.40 -3.35 -37.64
C ASP A 110 -3.77 -3.40 -36.96
N ILE A 111 -4.10 -4.50 -36.30
CA ILE A 111 -5.34 -4.66 -35.54
C ILE A 111 -5.40 -3.59 -34.42
N TYR A 112 -4.35 -3.46 -33.63
CA TYR A 112 -4.26 -2.42 -32.59
C TYR A 112 -4.43 -1.02 -33.16
N ASN A 113 -3.70 -0.67 -34.21
CA ASN A 113 -3.81 0.66 -34.84
C ASN A 113 -5.22 0.95 -35.34
N LYS A 114 -5.89 -0.04 -35.91
CA LYS A 114 -7.26 0.09 -36.38
C LYS A 114 -8.24 0.35 -35.25
N ILE A 115 -8.14 -0.41 -34.19
CA ILE A 115 -9.00 -0.26 -33.00
C ILE A 115 -8.71 1.08 -32.29
N PHE A 116 -7.45 1.43 -32.07
CA PHE A 116 -7.06 2.71 -31.49
C PHE A 116 -7.62 3.88 -32.29
N GLN A 117 -7.47 3.86 -33.63
CA GLN A 117 -7.98 4.89 -34.49
C GLN A 117 -9.51 5.01 -34.39
N TRP A 118 -10.21 3.89 -34.32
CA TRP A 118 -11.66 3.89 -34.21
C TRP A 118 -12.10 4.50 -32.87
N VAL A 119 -11.55 4.04 -31.73
CA VAL A 119 -11.89 4.55 -30.39
C VAL A 119 -11.61 6.06 -30.34
N SER A 120 -10.39 6.48 -30.72
CA SER A 120 -9.96 7.88 -30.62
C SER A 120 -10.72 8.84 -31.54
N GLN A 121 -11.34 8.35 -32.63
CA GLN A 121 -12.10 9.19 -33.58
C GLN A 121 -13.60 9.15 -33.34
N GLN A 122 -14.14 8.00 -32.91
CA GLN A 122 -15.59 7.83 -32.79
C GLN A 122 -16.14 8.21 -31.42
N VAL A 123 -15.36 8.05 -30.37
CA VAL A 123 -15.76 8.46 -29.01
C VAL A 123 -15.54 9.96 -28.86
N LYS A 124 -16.51 10.66 -28.29
CA LYS A 124 -16.44 12.09 -27.95
C LYS A 124 -16.25 12.26 -26.45
N TYR A 125 -15.37 13.17 -26.07
CA TYR A 125 -15.17 13.47 -24.65
C TYR A 125 -16.41 14.18 -24.08
N PHE A 126 -17.02 13.59 -23.07
CA PHE A 126 -18.23 14.12 -22.45
C PHE A 126 -18.28 13.74 -20.96
N ASN A 127 -18.45 14.75 -20.09
CA ASN A 127 -18.56 14.55 -18.66
C ASN A 127 -19.98 14.13 -18.24
N GLY A 128 -20.08 13.40 -17.12
CA GLY A 128 -21.36 13.05 -16.53
C GLY A 128 -22.07 11.87 -17.19
N VAL A 129 -21.33 11.04 -17.95
CA VAL A 129 -21.83 9.79 -18.54
C VAL A 129 -21.26 8.57 -17.80
N ASN A 130 -21.90 7.42 -18.01
CA ASN A 130 -21.36 6.16 -17.58
C ASN A 130 -20.12 5.81 -18.43
N ASN A 131 -19.01 5.48 -17.79
CA ASN A 131 -17.73 5.13 -18.40
C ASN A 131 -17.50 3.62 -18.54
N ASP A 132 -18.50 2.79 -18.23
CA ASP A 132 -18.42 1.36 -18.53
C ASP A 132 -18.31 1.15 -20.05
N PRO A 133 -17.60 0.11 -20.50
CA PRO A 133 -17.24 -0.03 -21.91
C PRO A 133 -18.47 -0.12 -22.84
N TYR A 134 -19.56 -0.79 -22.42
CA TYR A 134 -20.73 -0.96 -23.25
C TYR A 134 -21.55 0.33 -23.46
N PRO A 135 -21.90 1.13 -22.43
CA PRO A 135 -22.45 2.46 -22.59
C PRO A 135 -21.60 3.37 -23.48
N VAL A 136 -20.27 3.37 -23.30
CA VAL A 136 -19.36 4.15 -24.15
C VAL A 136 -19.40 3.66 -25.60
N PHE A 137 -19.41 2.35 -25.83
CA PHE A 137 -19.53 1.76 -27.15
C PHE A 137 -20.84 2.17 -27.85
N LYS A 138 -21.98 2.12 -27.15
CA LYS A 138 -23.29 2.46 -27.72
C LYS A 138 -23.46 3.97 -28.00
N ASN A 139 -23.09 4.78 -27.01
CA ASN A 139 -23.36 6.23 -27.04
C ASN A 139 -22.26 7.04 -27.72
N LYS A 140 -21.06 6.45 -27.88
CA LYS A 140 -19.85 7.13 -28.39
C LYS A 140 -19.47 8.35 -27.54
N GLN A 141 -19.64 8.25 -26.23
CA GLN A 141 -19.35 9.31 -25.26
C GLN A 141 -18.68 8.72 -24.02
N GLY A 142 -17.67 9.40 -23.50
CA GLY A 142 -16.94 9.01 -22.28
C GLY A 142 -15.93 10.05 -21.85
N VAL A 143 -15.45 9.97 -20.62
CA VAL A 143 -14.23 10.64 -20.18
C VAL A 143 -13.01 9.72 -20.42
N CYS A 144 -11.81 10.12 -20.05
CA CYS A 144 -10.58 9.34 -20.27
C CYS A 144 -10.72 7.86 -19.82
N GLN A 145 -11.36 7.60 -18.68
CA GLN A 145 -11.64 6.23 -18.21
C GLN A 145 -12.51 5.45 -19.20
N GLY A 146 -13.53 6.07 -19.77
CA GLY A 146 -14.41 5.41 -20.75
C GLY A 146 -13.68 5.05 -22.03
N TYR A 147 -12.80 5.91 -22.52
CA TYR A 147 -11.93 5.60 -23.68
C TYR A 147 -11.00 4.43 -23.37
N ALA A 148 -10.35 4.44 -22.20
CA ALA A 148 -9.43 3.38 -21.77
C ALA A 148 -10.18 2.04 -21.62
N ASN A 149 -11.34 2.04 -20.95
CA ASN A 149 -12.16 0.84 -20.76
C ASN A 149 -12.60 0.21 -22.08
N LEU A 150 -13.10 1.04 -23.01
CA LEU A 150 -13.55 0.54 -24.32
C LEU A 150 -12.39 0.00 -25.15
N LEU A 151 -11.24 0.71 -25.16
CA LEU A 151 -10.05 0.22 -25.86
C LEU A 151 -9.59 -1.12 -25.29
N THR A 152 -9.63 -1.29 -23.95
CA THR A 152 -9.29 -2.55 -23.30
C THR A 152 -10.17 -3.69 -23.77
N VAL A 153 -11.50 -3.55 -23.76
CA VAL A 153 -12.42 -4.62 -24.16
C VAL A 153 -12.24 -4.99 -25.64
N MET A 154 -12.08 -4.00 -26.51
CA MET A 154 -11.88 -4.25 -27.94
C MET A 154 -10.55 -4.97 -28.23
N LEU A 155 -9.45 -4.57 -27.58
CA LEU A 155 -8.15 -5.22 -27.75
C LEU A 155 -8.14 -6.63 -27.12
N TYR A 156 -8.71 -6.77 -25.93
CA TYR A 156 -8.86 -8.08 -25.29
C TYR A 156 -9.65 -9.07 -26.17
N SER A 157 -10.68 -8.62 -26.86
CA SER A 157 -11.46 -9.47 -27.77
C SER A 157 -10.67 -9.99 -28.98
N GLN A 158 -9.48 -9.42 -29.21
CA GLN A 158 -8.55 -9.80 -30.29
C GLN A 158 -7.26 -10.45 -29.74
N ASP A 159 -7.28 -10.93 -28.50
CA ASP A 159 -6.13 -11.53 -27.80
C ASP A 159 -4.89 -10.62 -27.77
N ILE A 160 -5.07 -9.30 -27.79
CA ILE A 160 -3.98 -8.32 -27.68
C ILE A 160 -3.84 -7.94 -26.20
N PRO A 161 -2.67 -8.20 -25.58
CA PRO A 161 -2.41 -7.83 -24.19
C PRO A 161 -2.53 -6.31 -23.98
N VAL A 162 -3.35 -5.92 -23.03
CA VAL A 162 -3.67 -4.52 -22.73
C VAL A 162 -3.93 -4.37 -21.23
N LEU A 163 -3.47 -3.27 -20.67
CA LEU A 163 -3.77 -2.90 -19.28
C LEU A 163 -4.12 -1.41 -19.20
N ILE A 164 -4.95 -1.07 -18.22
CA ILE A 164 -5.31 0.31 -17.94
C ILE A 164 -4.31 0.90 -16.96
N VAL A 165 -3.99 2.15 -17.19
CA VAL A 165 -3.13 2.96 -16.33
C VAL A 165 -3.95 4.13 -15.83
N ASN A 166 -4.07 4.26 -14.52
CA ASN A 166 -4.57 5.46 -13.87
C ASN A 166 -3.38 6.29 -13.39
N GLY A 167 -3.44 7.60 -13.57
CA GLY A 167 -2.33 8.46 -13.21
C GLY A 167 -2.64 9.95 -13.38
N MET A 168 -1.61 10.72 -13.63
CA MET A 168 -1.70 12.16 -13.85
C MET A 168 -1.29 12.53 -15.27
N LEU A 169 -2.03 13.41 -15.88
CA LEU A 169 -1.65 14.14 -17.09
C LEU A 169 -1.33 15.59 -16.71
N ASN A 170 -0.07 15.91 -16.55
CA ASN A 170 0.36 17.24 -16.13
C ASN A 170 0.22 18.27 -17.26
N PRO A 171 -0.31 19.47 -17.01
CA PRO A 171 -0.79 20.01 -15.72
C PRO A 171 -2.32 19.77 -15.49
N TYR A 172 -2.97 18.91 -16.26
CA TYR A 172 -4.45 18.84 -16.35
C TYR A 172 -5.10 18.00 -15.22
N GLY A 173 -4.36 17.13 -14.52
CA GLY A 173 -4.89 16.35 -13.40
C GLY A 173 -5.02 14.85 -13.69
N GLY A 174 -5.94 14.19 -12.99
CA GLY A 174 -6.16 12.75 -13.10
C GLY A 174 -6.52 12.32 -14.52
N HIS A 175 -5.91 11.23 -15.00
CA HIS A 175 -6.06 10.73 -16.35
C HIS A 175 -5.95 9.21 -16.40
N ALA A 176 -6.65 8.60 -17.38
CA ALA A 176 -6.56 7.17 -17.66
C ALA A 176 -6.15 6.95 -19.12
N TRP A 177 -5.26 5.98 -19.32
CA TRP A 177 -4.79 5.54 -20.63
C TRP A 177 -4.49 4.04 -20.61
N ASN A 178 -3.87 3.50 -21.65
CA ASN A 178 -3.55 2.08 -21.73
C ASN A 178 -2.05 1.85 -22.01
N TYR A 179 -1.54 0.72 -21.56
CA TYR A 179 -0.36 0.09 -22.13
C TYR A 179 -0.80 -1.11 -22.96
N VAL A 180 -0.27 -1.21 -24.17
CA VAL A 180 -0.65 -2.23 -25.16
C VAL A 180 0.59 -2.94 -25.67
N TYR A 181 0.55 -4.27 -25.75
CA TYR A 181 1.64 -5.06 -26.30
C TYR A 181 1.24 -5.69 -27.63
N THR A 182 2.04 -5.44 -28.67
CA THR A 182 1.93 -6.14 -29.97
C THR A 182 3.22 -6.89 -30.28
N ASP A 183 4.24 -6.23 -30.78
CA ASP A 183 5.64 -6.68 -30.90
C ASP A 183 6.54 -6.07 -29.79
N LYS A 184 6.04 -5.02 -29.16
CA LYS A 184 6.66 -4.25 -28.05
C LYS A 184 5.57 -3.51 -27.31
N TRP A 185 5.91 -2.91 -26.19
CA TRP A 185 4.99 -2.10 -25.41
C TRP A 185 4.77 -0.71 -26.02
N TYR A 186 3.51 -0.30 -26.09
CA TYR A 186 3.07 1.02 -26.50
C TYR A 186 2.34 1.72 -25.35
N VAL A 187 2.58 3.01 -25.20
CA VAL A 187 1.72 3.93 -24.43
C VAL A 187 0.59 4.36 -25.38
N SER A 188 -0.64 4.16 -25.00
CA SER A 188 -1.84 4.35 -25.83
C SER A 188 -2.84 5.23 -25.11
N ASP A 189 -2.96 6.49 -25.54
CA ASP A 189 -3.88 7.49 -24.98
C ASP A 189 -4.91 7.88 -26.05
N PRO A 190 -6.02 7.14 -26.17
CA PRO A 190 -7.02 7.39 -27.19
C PRO A 190 -7.77 8.71 -26.97
N THR A 191 -7.85 9.21 -25.73
CA THR A 191 -8.48 10.48 -25.40
C THR A 191 -7.77 11.64 -26.08
N ASN A 192 -6.43 11.65 -26.01
CA ASN A 192 -5.58 12.68 -26.61
C ASN A 192 -5.07 12.30 -28.02
N LYS A 193 -5.58 11.20 -28.59
CA LYS A 193 -5.24 10.71 -29.94
C LYS A 193 -3.75 10.49 -30.15
N ARG A 194 -3.04 10.05 -29.12
CA ARG A 194 -1.60 9.81 -29.18
C ARG A 194 -1.26 8.39 -28.74
N HIS A 195 -0.33 7.80 -29.45
CA HIS A 195 0.31 6.55 -29.04
C HIS A 195 1.76 6.54 -29.51
N PHE A 196 2.62 5.91 -28.73
CA PHE A 196 4.06 5.84 -29.00
C PHE A 196 4.66 4.62 -28.32
N VAL A 197 5.83 4.20 -28.80
CA VAL A 197 6.56 3.08 -28.21
C VAL A 197 7.01 3.45 -26.79
N MET A 198 6.84 2.55 -25.84
CA MET A 198 7.19 2.78 -24.43
C MET A 198 8.66 3.16 -24.21
N SER A 199 9.58 2.71 -25.06
CA SER A 199 10.98 3.15 -25.04
C SER A 199 11.18 4.65 -25.29
N GLU A 200 10.17 5.35 -25.81
CA GLU A 200 10.19 6.80 -26.01
C GLU A 200 9.54 7.58 -24.85
N LEU A 201 9.11 6.89 -23.80
CA LEU A 201 8.37 7.49 -22.68
C LEU A 201 9.12 8.65 -22.01
N SER A 202 10.46 8.61 -22.02
CA SER A 202 11.29 9.72 -21.48
C SER A 202 11.08 11.05 -22.19
N LYS A 203 10.52 11.06 -23.41
CA LYS A 203 10.19 12.26 -24.16
C LYS A 203 8.83 12.87 -23.74
N TYR A 204 8.02 12.10 -22.98
CA TYR A 204 6.66 12.45 -22.59
C TYR A 204 6.54 12.46 -21.07
N THR A 205 7.02 13.54 -20.47
CA THR A 205 7.07 13.68 -18.98
C THR A 205 5.74 14.09 -18.36
N ASP A 206 4.73 14.33 -19.17
CA ASP A 206 3.40 14.76 -18.75
C ASP A 206 2.51 13.62 -18.26
N LEU A 207 2.77 12.37 -18.69
CA LEU A 207 2.06 11.18 -18.22
C LEU A 207 2.81 10.53 -17.06
N VAL A 208 2.22 10.58 -15.87
CA VAL A 208 2.78 9.98 -14.66
C VAL A 208 1.86 8.85 -14.20
N PRO A 209 2.23 7.58 -14.38
CA PRO A 209 1.44 6.45 -13.92
C PRO A 209 1.44 6.39 -12.39
N LEU A 210 0.27 6.15 -11.80
CA LEU A 210 0.11 5.95 -10.37
C LEU A 210 -0.40 4.55 -10.03
N GLU A 211 -1.22 3.96 -10.92
CA GLU A 211 -1.83 2.65 -10.72
C GLU A 211 -1.93 1.90 -12.05
N LEU A 212 -1.73 0.59 -11.98
CA LEU A 212 -2.05 -0.35 -13.05
C LEU A 212 -3.18 -1.27 -12.57
N ASP A 213 -4.08 -1.63 -13.48
CA ASP A 213 -5.23 -2.49 -13.16
C ASP A 213 -4.92 -3.99 -13.22
N VAL A 214 -3.68 -4.36 -12.96
CA VAL A 214 -3.20 -5.75 -12.98
C VAL A 214 -2.06 -5.94 -12.00
N ASP A 215 -1.96 -7.14 -11.44
CA ASP A 215 -0.77 -7.55 -10.71
C ASP A 215 0.42 -7.63 -11.66
N LEU A 216 1.50 -6.94 -11.33
CA LEU A 216 2.65 -6.83 -12.23
C LEU A 216 3.40 -8.15 -12.38
N PHE A 217 3.57 -8.87 -11.29
CA PHE A 217 4.22 -10.18 -11.26
C PHE A 217 4.04 -10.87 -9.92
N GLU A 218 4.37 -12.15 -9.90
CA GLU A 218 4.40 -12.96 -8.70
C GLU A 218 5.72 -13.73 -8.59
N ASP A 219 6.11 -14.04 -7.37
CA ASP A 219 7.16 -15.00 -7.07
C ASP A 219 6.61 -16.13 -6.16
N GLU A 220 7.48 -16.95 -5.60
CA GLU A 220 7.07 -18.04 -4.71
C GLU A 220 6.44 -17.57 -3.39
N ASN A 221 6.67 -16.33 -3.00
CA ASN A 221 6.27 -15.78 -1.70
C ASN A 221 5.17 -14.72 -1.79
N PHE A 222 5.12 -13.94 -2.88
CA PHE A 222 4.30 -12.73 -2.97
C PHE A 222 3.69 -12.51 -4.35
N VAL A 223 2.61 -11.72 -4.38
CA VAL A 223 2.05 -11.06 -5.57
C VAL A 223 2.26 -9.56 -5.42
N TYR A 224 2.63 -8.89 -6.50
CA TYR A 224 3.01 -7.49 -6.52
C TYR A 224 2.20 -6.70 -7.55
N ASP A 225 1.82 -5.47 -7.19
CA ASP A 225 1.24 -4.50 -8.11
C ASP A 225 1.99 -3.15 -8.07
N PHE A 226 1.52 -2.24 -8.90
CA PHE A 226 1.99 -0.86 -8.93
C PHE A 226 0.84 0.07 -8.53
N TYR A 227 0.93 0.64 -7.34
CA TYR A 227 -0.06 1.52 -6.77
C TYR A 227 0.59 2.77 -6.16
N GLU A 228 -0.02 3.95 -6.36
CA GLU A 228 0.48 5.25 -5.91
C GLU A 228 1.94 5.56 -6.33
N GLY A 229 2.36 5.06 -7.49
CA GLY A 229 3.73 5.27 -8.01
C GLY A 229 4.79 4.35 -7.39
N HIS A 230 4.40 3.32 -6.63
CA HIS A 230 5.28 2.43 -5.91
C HIS A 230 4.94 0.95 -6.15
N LEU A 231 5.93 0.08 -5.96
CA LEU A 231 5.64 -1.35 -5.84
C LEU A 231 5.03 -1.64 -4.47
N ASN A 232 4.01 -2.47 -4.50
CA ASN A 232 3.22 -2.87 -3.36
C ASN A 232 3.05 -4.40 -3.33
N ILE A 233 3.06 -4.99 -2.15
CA ILE A 233 2.73 -6.40 -1.96
C ILE A 233 1.22 -6.50 -1.71
N ARG A 234 0.52 -7.18 -2.64
CA ARG A 234 -0.93 -7.41 -2.63
C ARG A 234 -1.33 -8.73 -1.99
N GLU A 235 -0.50 -9.76 -2.11
CA GLU A 235 -0.79 -11.06 -1.58
C GLU A 235 0.47 -11.72 -1.01
N VAL A 236 0.29 -12.48 0.08
CA VAL A 236 1.32 -13.31 0.70
C VAL A 236 0.99 -14.77 0.46
N LYS A 237 1.77 -15.42 -0.39
CA LYS A 237 1.66 -16.85 -0.71
C LYS A 237 2.47 -17.73 0.24
N LYS A 238 3.48 -17.16 0.86
CA LYS A 238 4.42 -17.83 1.74
C LYS A 238 3.71 -18.41 2.97
N SER A 239 4.01 -19.66 3.28
CA SER A 239 3.64 -20.31 4.55
C SER A 239 4.84 -20.38 5.49
N GLY A 240 4.58 -20.41 6.80
CA GLY A 240 5.61 -20.48 7.84
C GLY A 240 5.25 -19.59 9.03
N ASN A 241 6.04 -19.65 10.10
CA ASN A 241 5.77 -18.85 11.28
C ASN A 241 6.34 -17.41 11.21
N LYS A 242 7.22 -17.15 10.23
CA LYS A 242 7.87 -15.86 10.02
C LYS A 242 7.61 -15.34 8.61
N LEU A 243 7.20 -14.09 8.52
CA LEU A 243 7.09 -13.35 7.28
C LEU A 243 8.13 -12.24 7.30
N VAL A 244 9.05 -12.28 6.35
CA VAL A 244 9.95 -11.15 6.08
C VAL A 244 9.41 -10.41 4.88
N VAL A 245 8.96 -9.18 5.09
CA VAL A 245 8.52 -8.29 4.02
C VAL A 245 9.77 -7.67 3.39
N PRO A 246 10.08 -8.01 2.14
CA PRO A 246 11.31 -7.53 1.50
C PRO A 246 11.21 -6.02 1.25
N PHE A 247 12.37 -5.36 1.17
CA PHE A 247 12.44 -3.96 0.79
C PHE A 247 12.66 -3.76 -0.70
N SER A 248 12.94 -4.83 -1.42
CA SER A 248 13.12 -4.84 -2.88
C SER A 248 12.83 -6.21 -3.47
N VAL A 249 12.52 -6.25 -4.74
CA VAL A 249 12.36 -7.45 -5.56
C VAL A 249 12.90 -7.19 -6.95
N GLN A 250 13.72 -8.10 -7.48
CA GLN A 250 14.34 -7.98 -8.83
C GLN A 250 15.02 -6.62 -9.10
N GLY A 251 15.56 -5.97 -8.07
CA GLY A 251 16.16 -4.64 -8.15
C GLY A 251 15.17 -3.47 -8.09
N PHE A 252 13.89 -3.70 -7.83
CA PHE A 252 12.88 -2.66 -7.63
C PHE A 252 12.53 -2.52 -6.16
N GLN A 253 12.45 -1.28 -5.69
CA GLN A 253 12.09 -1.01 -4.30
C GLN A 253 10.61 -1.27 -4.06
N ILE A 254 10.32 -1.92 -2.92
CA ILE A 254 8.99 -2.10 -2.40
C ILE A 254 8.79 -1.07 -1.29
N SER A 255 7.74 -0.28 -1.39
CA SER A 255 7.45 0.78 -0.43
C SER A 255 6.18 0.55 0.38
N SER A 256 5.35 -0.40 -0.04
CA SER A 256 4.08 -0.68 0.62
C SER A 256 3.86 -2.18 0.81
N PHE A 257 3.32 -2.54 1.97
CA PHE A 257 2.82 -3.86 2.29
C PHE A 257 1.33 -3.74 2.61
N ASN A 258 0.50 -4.01 1.61
CA ASN A 258 -0.95 -3.83 1.69
C ASN A 258 -1.69 -5.05 1.12
N PRO A 259 -1.63 -6.21 1.78
CA PRO A 259 -2.26 -7.42 1.28
C PRO A 259 -3.80 -7.27 1.27
N ASP A 260 -4.43 -7.68 0.18
CA ASP A 260 -5.90 -7.67 0.01
C ASP A 260 -6.58 -8.81 0.76
N THR A 261 -5.83 -9.89 1.01
CA THR A 261 -6.33 -11.09 1.65
C THR A 261 -5.67 -11.31 3.01
N PRO A 262 -6.35 -11.98 3.95
CA PRO A 262 -5.75 -12.34 5.22
C PRO A 262 -4.43 -13.11 5.04
N LEU A 263 -3.45 -12.78 5.85
CA LEU A 263 -2.18 -13.51 5.89
C LEU A 263 -2.42 -14.98 6.27
N PRO A 264 -1.59 -15.90 5.78
CA PRO A 264 -1.61 -17.29 6.23
C PRO A 264 -1.61 -17.39 7.76
N THR A 265 -2.51 -18.19 8.32
CA THR A 265 -2.80 -18.26 9.77
C THR A 265 -1.65 -18.80 10.63
N ASN A 266 -0.64 -19.39 10.01
CA ASN A 266 0.56 -19.86 10.68
C ASN A 266 1.64 -18.78 10.86
N ILE A 267 1.49 -17.57 10.27
CA ILE A 267 2.42 -16.46 10.45
C ILE A 267 2.22 -15.86 11.84
N GLN A 268 3.25 -15.92 12.67
CA GLN A 268 3.25 -15.37 14.04
C GLN A 268 4.17 -14.16 14.20
N GLU A 269 5.13 -13.99 13.30
CA GLU A 269 6.10 -12.90 13.31
C GLU A 269 6.17 -12.22 11.95
N ILE A 270 6.16 -10.88 11.93
CA ILE A 270 6.35 -10.07 10.72
C ILE A 270 7.58 -9.18 10.90
N TYR A 271 8.43 -9.15 9.87
CA TYR A 271 9.61 -8.32 9.78
C TYR A 271 9.45 -7.35 8.61
N ILE A 272 9.40 -6.05 8.88
CA ILE A 272 9.16 -4.99 7.91
C ILE A 272 10.50 -4.43 7.43
N GLY A 273 10.76 -4.48 6.14
CA GLY A 273 11.99 -3.97 5.52
C GLY A 273 12.12 -2.44 5.58
N LYS A 274 13.33 -1.95 5.36
CA LYS A 274 13.70 -0.54 5.55
C LYS A 274 12.99 0.46 4.63
N ASN A 275 12.53 0.06 3.43
CA ASN A 275 11.88 0.97 2.49
C ASN A 275 10.37 1.02 2.64
N ILE A 276 9.79 0.13 3.43
CA ILE A 276 8.35 0.05 3.63
C ILE A 276 7.89 1.26 4.45
N HIS A 277 7.03 2.09 3.90
CA HIS A 277 6.44 3.23 4.60
C HIS A 277 4.94 3.11 4.82
N THR A 278 4.27 2.12 4.19
CA THR A 278 2.83 1.88 4.36
C THR A 278 2.55 0.41 4.72
N LEU A 279 1.71 0.21 5.73
CA LEU A 279 1.23 -1.09 6.19
C LEU A 279 -0.30 -1.11 6.18
N GLY A 280 -0.89 -1.65 5.11
CA GLY A 280 -2.33 -1.64 4.92
C GLY A 280 -2.89 -0.24 4.63
N GLU A 281 -4.12 -0.15 4.19
CA GLU A 281 -4.80 1.13 3.94
C GLU A 281 -5.17 1.86 5.23
N SER A 282 -5.21 1.13 6.36
CA SER A 282 -5.43 1.69 7.69
C SER A 282 -4.85 0.80 8.78
N ILE A 283 -4.62 1.37 9.97
CA ILE A 283 -4.22 0.64 11.19
C ILE A 283 -5.16 -0.56 11.47
N ILE A 284 -6.44 -0.41 11.16
CA ILE A 284 -7.46 -1.44 11.35
C ILE A 284 -7.31 -2.55 10.29
N GLY A 285 -6.89 -2.21 9.07
CA GLY A 285 -6.76 -3.16 7.96
C GLY A 285 -5.75 -4.26 8.26
N LEU A 286 -4.52 -3.93 8.57
CA LEU A 286 -3.48 -4.95 8.84
C LEU A 286 -3.80 -5.81 10.07
N LYS A 287 -4.42 -5.26 11.12
CA LYS A 287 -4.85 -6.00 12.29
C LYS A 287 -5.83 -7.13 11.93
N ASN A 288 -6.79 -6.85 11.05
CA ASN A 288 -7.75 -7.83 10.58
C ASN A 288 -7.13 -8.84 9.60
N LEU A 289 -6.19 -8.39 8.80
CA LEU A 289 -5.49 -9.24 7.82
C LEU A 289 -4.45 -10.16 8.45
N ALA A 290 -3.96 -9.83 9.64
CA ALA A 290 -2.91 -10.57 10.34
C ALA A 290 -3.33 -11.03 11.76
N PRO A 291 -4.45 -11.77 11.92
CA PRO A 291 -5.00 -12.09 13.24
C PRO A 291 -4.13 -13.05 14.08
N SER A 292 -3.25 -13.82 13.44
CA SER A 292 -2.35 -14.77 14.10
C SER A 292 -1.03 -14.17 14.56
N VAL A 293 -0.71 -12.95 14.12
CA VAL A 293 0.58 -12.30 14.42
C VAL A 293 0.68 -11.92 15.89
N LYS A 294 1.80 -12.30 16.50
CA LYS A 294 2.15 -12.00 17.88
C LYS A 294 3.22 -10.93 18.01
N HIS A 295 4.12 -10.88 17.02
CA HIS A 295 5.28 -10.02 17.03
C HIS A 295 5.46 -9.31 15.70
N ALA A 296 5.72 -8.02 15.74
CA ALA A 296 6.01 -7.22 14.57
C ALA A 296 7.30 -6.40 14.79
N TYR A 297 8.21 -6.50 13.83
CA TYR A 297 9.51 -5.86 13.89
C TYR A 297 9.76 -5.01 12.65
N VAL A 298 10.45 -3.91 12.83
CA VAL A 298 10.84 -3.00 11.75
C VAL A 298 12.35 -2.98 11.65
N ASP A 299 12.88 -2.99 10.44
CA ASP A 299 14.31 -2.81 10.18
C ASP A 299 14.79 -1.53 10.87
N PRO A 300 15.87 -1.58 11.69
CA PRO A 300 16.41 -0.41 12.37
C PRO A 300 16.78 0.75 11.42
N ASP A 301 17.08 0.45 10.15
CA ASP A 301 17.39 1.45 9.13
C ASP A 301 16.14 2.00 8.44
N ASN A 302 14.93 1.61 8.84
CA ASN A 302 13.68 2.16 8.28
C ASN A 302 13.47 3.59 8.78
N PRO A 303 13.45 4.59 7.87
CA PRO A 303 13.31 5.99 8.28
C PRO A 303 11.86 6.41 8.58
N TYR A 304 10.88 5.56 8.27
CA TYR A 304 9.46 5.89 8.36
C TYR A 304 8.77 5.31 9.59
N MET A 305 9.28 4.17 10.07
CA MET A 305 8.69 3.40 11.16
C MET A 305 9.77 2.83 12.06
N GLU A 306 9.37 2.54 13.29
CA GLU A 306 10.20 1.82 14.27
C GLU A 306 9.34 0.78 14.97
N SER A 307 9.97 -0.24 15.55
CA SER A 307 9.29 -1.19 16.44
C SER A 307 9.85 -1.09 17.86
N TYR A 308 8.94 -1.18 18.82
CA TYR A 308 9.30 -1.26 20.24
C TYR A 308 8.28 -2.16 20.95
N GLY A 309 8.75 -3.13 21.72
CA GLY A 309 7.88 -4.02 22.48
C GLY A 309 6.82 -4.73 21.62
N GLN A 310 7.13 -5.09 20.37
CA GLN A 310 6.25 -5.76 19.39
C GLN A 310 5.24 -4.84 18.67
N VAL A 311 5.19 -3.58 19.02
CA VAL A 311 4.32 -2.58 18.39
C VAL A 311 5.11 -1.80 17.37
N ILE A 312 4.52 -1.52 16.23
CA ILE A 312 5.09 -0.64 15.21
C ILE A 312 4.55 0.77 15.41
N TYR A 313 5.47 1.74 15.42
CA TYR A 313 5.18 3.15 15.56
C TYR A 313 5.56 3.92 14.29
N ARG A 314 4.78 4.96 13.99
CA ARG A 314 5.06 5.92 12.93
C ARG A 314 4.83 7.32 13.47
N ASN A 315 5.85 8.20 13.36
CA ASN A 315 5.76 9.58 13.88
C ASN A 315 5.30 9.66 15.36
N SER A 316 5.79 8.75 16.19
CA SER A 316 5.43 8.64 17.62
C SER A 316 3.97 8.20 17.90
N PHE A 317 3.22 7.79 16.90
CA PHE A 317 1.89 7.18 17.06
C PHE A 317 1.98 5.67 16.91
N THR A 318 1.10 4.95 17.61
CA THR A 318 0.90 3.51 17.41
C THR A 318 0.37 3.29 16.00
N TYR A 319 1.14 2.58 15.18
CA TYR A 319 0.77 2.34 13.78
C TYR A 319 0.22 0.93 13.57
N TYR A 320 0.83 -0.07 14.22
CA TYR A 320 0.33 -1.44 14.18
C TYR A 320 0.57 -2.15 15.51
N VAL A 321 -0.47 -2.78 16.02
CA VAL A 321 -0.44 -3.62 17.22
C VAL A 321 -0.83 -5.05 16.83
N PRO A 322 0.02 -6.05 17.06
CA PRO A 322 -0.30 -7.44 16.75
C PRO A 322 -1.54 -7.93 17.49
N ALA A 323 -2.54 -8.46 16.75
CA ALA A 323 -3.83 -8.86 17.30
C ALA A 323 -3.74 -10.03 18.31
N SER A 324 -2.73 -10.90 18.16
CA SER A 324 -2.49 -12.06 19.03
C SER A 324 -1.41 -11.82 20.09
N ALA A 325 -0.95 -10.59 20.29
CA ALA A 325 0.01 -10.27 21.34
C ALA A 325 -0.61 -10.50 22.74
N GLN A 326 0.06 -11.28 23.56
CA GLN A 326 -0.34 -11.51 24.96
C GLN A 326 0.27 -10.50 25.92
N ILE A 327 1.45 -9.99 25.56
CA ILE A 327 2.16 -8.97 26.31
C ILE A 327 2.50 -7.84 25.35
N ILE A 328 2.20 -6.61 25.75
CA ILE A 328 2.59 -5.41 25.02
C ILE A 328 3.42 -4.52 25.94
N GLN A 329 4.57 -4.11 25.45
CA GLN A 329 5.39 -3.07 26.06
C GLN A 329 5.28 -1.82 25.20
N LEU A 330 4.68 -0.77 25.71
CA LEU A 330 4.56 0.50 24.99
C LEU A 330 5.90 1.26 25.02
N LYS A 331 6.16 1.99 23.94
CA LYS A 331 7.25 2.97 23.89
C LYS A 331 6.97 4.09 24.92
N ASP A 332 7.98 4.89 25.17
CA ASP A 332 7.89 6.05 26.06
C ASP A 332 7.01 7.14 25.44
N PHE A 333 5.81 7.29 25.95
CA PHE A 333 4.86 8.33 25.55
C PHE A 333 4.68 9.32 26.69
N LYS A 334 4.63 10.62 26.38
CA LYS A 334 4.29 11.62 27.39
C LYS A 334 2.90 11.37 27.96
N ASN A 335 1.92 11.10 27.12
CA ASN A 335 0.57 10.70 27.48
C ASN A 335 0.12 9.53 26.61
N LEU A 336 -0.60 8.58 27.19
CA LEU A 336 -1.34 7.58 26.45
C LEU A 336 -2.73 8.13 26.17
N GLU A 337 -2.96 8.53 24.93
CA GLU A 337 -4.21 9.14 24.49
C GLU A 337 -5.30 8.09 24.29
N LYS A 338 -6.53 8.55 24.13
CA LYS A 338 -7.69 7.71 23.86
C LYS A 338 -7.44 6.76 22.66
N ASN A 339 -7.86 5.51 22.81
CA ASN A 339 -7.79 4.46 21.76
C ASN A 339 -6.36 4.05 21.33
N ILE A 340 -5.36 4.23 22.21
CA ILE A 340 -3.99 3.80 21.90
C ILE A 340 -3.89 2.26 21.73
N LEU A 341 -4.68 1.51 22.49
CA LEU A 341 -4.85 0.05 22.40
C LEU A 341 -6.33 -0.31 22.46
N THR A 342 -6.87 -0.89 21.39
CA THR A 342 -8.28 -1.28 21.33
C THR A 342 -8.46 -2.69 20.75
N ASP A 343 -9.52 -3.38 21.20
CA ASP A 343 -9.98 -4.68 20.66
C ASP A 343 -8.89 -5.76 20.62
N LEU A 344 -8.06 -5.83 21.66
CA LEU A 344 -6.98 -6.82 21.80
C LEU A 344 -7.43 -7.98 22.68
N SER A 345 -8.15 -8.92 22.08
CA SER A 345 -8.76 -10.05 22.82
C SER A 345 -7.76 -11.04 23.40
N LYS A 346 -6.47 -10.98 23.02
CA LYS A 346 -5.42 -11.87 23.52
C LYS A 346 -4.48 -11.20 24.51
N LEU A 347 -4.57 -9.88 24.65
CA LEU A 347 -3.68 -9.13 25.54
C LEU A 347 -3.97 -9.47 27.01
N GLU A 348 -2.96 -9.94 27.73
CA GLU A 348 -3.04 -10.29 29.16
C GLU A 348 -2.23 -9.32 30.04
N THR A 349 -1.16 -8.77 29.51
CA THR A 349 -0.24 -7.90 30.27
C THR A 349 0.16 -6.68 29.44
N LEU A 350 0.08 -5.50 30.06
CA LEU A 350 0.55 -4.24 29.50
C LEU A 350 1.70 -3.70 30.33
N VAL A 351 2.76 -3.20 29.70
CA VAL A 351 3.89 -2.53 30.34
C VAL A 351 4.00 -1.10 29.82
N VAL A 352 3.83 -0.15 30.72
CA VAL A 352 3.95 1.30 30.44
C VAL A 352 5.34 1.78 30.88
N GLN A 353 5.98 2.60 30.06
CA GLN A 353 7.34 3.09 30.29
C GLN A 353 7.39 4.27 31.29
N ALA A 354 8.60 4.49 31.86
CA ALA A 354 8.81 5.44 32.94
C ALA A 354 8.54 6.91 32.63
N GLY A 355 8.67 7.32 31.35
CA GLY A 355 8.41 8.70 30.90
C GLY A 355 6.93 9.03 30.70
N THR A 356 6.04 8.06 30.87
CA THR A 356 4.60 8.30 30.70
C THR A 356 4.02 9.08 31.89
N ASN A 357 3.52 10.28 31.64
CA ASN A 357 2.94 11.13 32.67
C ASN A 357 1.47 10.81 32.97
N LYS A 358 0.71 10.46 31.93
CA LYS A 358 -0.72 10.27 32.04
C LYS A 358 -1.23 9.14 31.14
N ILE A 359 -2.21 8.38 31.62
CA ILE A 359 -3.05 7.47 30.84
C ILE A 359 -4.45 8.06 30.84
N GLU A 360 -4.91 8.49 29.68
CA GLU A 360 -6.20 9.18 29.52
C GLU A 360 -7.38 8.22 29.54
N ALA A 361 -8.58 8.75 29.73
CA ALA A 361 -9.81 7.97 29.67
C ALA A 361 -9.94 7.25 28.33
N TYR A 362 -10.34 5.98 28.36
CA TYR A 362 -10.48 5.10 27.17
C TYR A 362 -9.18 4.90 26.37
N ALA A 363 -8.03 5.08 26.99
CA ALA A 363 -6.74 4.79 26.33
C ALA A 363 -6.59 3.31 25.98
N ILE A 364 -7.05 2.42 26.88
CA ILE A 364 -7.06 0.96 26.68
C ILE A 364 -8.51 0.48 26.75
N GLU A 365 -9.04 0.02 25.62
CA GLU A 365 -10.45 -0.33 25.49
C GLU A 365 -10.65 -1.72 24.84
N ASN A 366 -11.69 -2.44 25.29
CA ASN A 366 -12.06 -3.76 24.77
C ASN A 366 -10.91 -4.78 24.77
N CYS A 367 -10.19 -4.87 25.87
CA CYS A 367 -9.14 -5.85 26.10
C CYS A 367 -9.57 -6.86 27.21
N PRO A 368 -10.52 -7.76 26.94
CA PRO A 368 -11.24 -8.54 27.95
C PRO A 368 -10.36 -9.54 28.70
N ASN A 369 -9.16 -9.86 28.20
CA ASN A 369 -8.21 -10.74 28.85
C ASN A 369 -7.07 -9.98 29.56
N LEU A 370 -7.04 -8.65 29.52
CA LEU A 370 -6.03 -7.85 30.19
C LEU A 370 -6.20 -7.93 31.71
N LYS A 371 -5.28 -8.62 32.39
CA LYS A 371 -5.28 -8.87 33.82
C LYS A 371 -4.35 -7.95 34.60
N LYS A 372 -3.28 -7.49 33.96
CA LYS A 372 -2.23 -6.70 34.61
C LYS A 372 -1.74 -5.54 33.74
N ALA A 373 -1.58 -4.37 34.34
CA ALA A 373 -0.84 -3.26 33.75
C ALA A 373 0.25 -2.79 34.71
N TYR A 374 1.49 -2.86 34.28
CA TYR A 374 2.63 -2.29 34.99
C TYR A 374 2.73 -0.81 34.64
N VAL A 375 2.50 0.06 35.62
CA VAL A 375 2.40 1.50 35.42
C VAL A 375 3.37 2.22 36.35
N PRO A 376 4.20 3.15 35.86
CA PRO A 376 5.14 3.89 36.73
C PRO A 376 4.42 4.63 37.85
N ASN A 377 5.06 4.73 39.03
CA ASN A 377 4.48 5.36 40.20
C ASN A 377 4.01 6.81 39.96
N LYS A 378 4.73 7.55 39.11
CA LYS A 378 4.43 8.98 38.81
C LYS A 378 3.34 9.18 37.78
N THR A 379 2.92 8.12 37.05
CA THR A 379 1.91 8.22 35.99
C THR A 379 0.52 8.39 36.59
N THR A 380 -0.19 9.44 36.22
CA THR A 380 -1.61 9.59 36.55
C THR A 380 -2.46 8.70 35.63
N VAL A 381 -3.53 8.15 36.19
CA VAL A 381 -4.44 7.25 35.45
C VAL A 381 -5.85 7.77 35.64
N ASP A 382 -6.53 8.14 34.54
CA ASP A 382 -7.92 8.55 34.58
C ASP A 382 -8.84 7.38 34.97
N THR A 383 -10.02 7.67 35.53
CA THR A 383 -10.93 6.65 36.07
C THR A 383 -11.30 5.58 35.04
N ASP A 384 -11.58 5.99 33.79
CA ASP A 384 -11.98 5.10 32.70
C ASP A 384 -10.84 4.81 31.72
N ALA A 385 -9.58 4.94 32.16
CA ALA A 385 -8.41 4.72 31.31
C ALA A 385 -8.34 3.27 30.77
N PHE A 386 -8.80 2.31 31.56
CA PHE A 386 -8.91 0.89 31.23
C PHE A 386 -10.38 0.49 31.18
N TYR A 387 -10.97 0.49 30.01
CA TYR A 387 -12.39 0.25 29.80
C TYR A 387 -12.65 -1.11 29.15
N HIS A 388 -13.63 -1.88 29.65
CA HIS A 388 -13.91 -3.25 29.20
C HIS A 388 -12.67 -4.17 29.21
N VAL A 389 -11.96 -4.19 30.34
CA VAL A 389 -10.86 -5.10 30.63
C VAL A 389 -11.33 -6.29 31.51
N HIS A 390 -10.42 -7.23 31.82
CA HIS A 390 -10.77 -8.40 32.62
C HIS A 390 -11.29 -8.01 34.03
N SER A 391 -12.26 -8.75 34.57
CA SER A 391 -12.88 -8.48 35.87
C SER A 391 -11.89 -8.52 37.06
N THR A 392 -10.77 -9.20 36.91
CA THR A 392 -9.68 -9.25 37.93
C THR A 392 -8.52 -8.33 37.59
N PHE A 393 -8.73 -7.36 36.69
CA PHE A 393 -7.65 -6.43 36.25
C PHE A 393 -7.03 -5.67 37.44
N GLN A 394 -5.71 -5.55 37.40
CA GLN A 394 -4.92 -4.85 38.42
C GLN A 394 -3.88 -3.93 37.79
N ILE A 395 -3.75 -2.73 38.32
CA ILE A 395 -2.62 -1.84 38.04
C ILE A 395 -1.54 -2.12 39.06
N ILE A 396 -0.37 -2.53 38.62
CA ILE A 396 0.82 -2.77 39.42
C ILE A 396 1.72 -1.54 39.29
N ARG A 397 1.91 -0.81 40.35
CA ARG A 397 2.79 0.36 40.35
C ARG A 397 4.26 -0.07 40.54
N LYS A 398 5.15 0.58 39.76
CA LYS A 398 6.59 0.28 39.77
C LYS A 398 7.45 1.53 39.63
#